data_9383314e76e097c296a61831dccc70eb
#
_entry.id   9383314e76e097c296a61831dccc70eb
#
_cell.length_a   1.000
_cell.length_b   1.000
_cell.length_c   1.000
_cell.angle_alpha   90.00
_cell.angle_beta   90.00
_cell.angle_gamma   90.00
#
_symmetry.space_group_name_H-M   'P 1'
#
loop_
_entity.id
_entity.type
_entity.pdbx_description
1 polymer ?
#
loop_
_entity_poly.entity_id
_entity_poly.type
_entity_poly.pdbx_seq_one_letter_code
_entity_poly.pdbx_strand_id
1 'polypeptide(L)'
;FNYVTKGSFDAYLYQTLEAKQRFIGQIMTSKTPARTCEDVDQQALNYSEIKALCTGDERIKEKMMLDNEVKELNLLKAEHTNTVFDMQQTVAATPAKIENAETRLENLKADREILRQLPIDEETKLPVFRITIDGTEYTDRKEAAQALEDTVLDFVKKSSDSEKEIGEFQGFKLSVKAVMFGNEPDISITMKGNAEHKCALTSSFSANLKRMESTLYKIDQTINDTQNSINKLKMDLENAMRIVDTPFPQQAELEEKTERLTALTEELNQAAMEAKKNAPEKQRTCYFERAKLKKEAFKDRQKPSKRKEKSKDKNEIE
;
A
#
# COMPACT_ATOMS: atom_id res chain seq x y z
N PHE A 1 -49.51 6.90 13.99
CA PHE A 1 -49.48 5.48 13.65
C PHE A 1 -48.80 5.30 12.31
N ASN A 2 -47.73 4.52 12.29
CA ASN A 2 -47.03 4.19 11.05
C ASN A 2 -47.53 2.81 10.58
N TYR A 3 -48.10 2.76 9.39
CA TYR A 3 -48.55 1.51 8.79
C TYR A 3 -47.46 0.98 7.87
N VAL A 4 -47.03 -0.26 8.12
CA VAL A 4 -46.01 -0.93 7.32
C VAL A 4 -46.63 -2.20 6.73
N THR A 5 -46.57 -2.34 5.42
CA THR A 5 -47.07 -3.54 4.75
C THR A 5 -45.97 -4.63 4.83
N LYS A 6 -46.33 -5.81 5.35
CA LYS A 6 -45.41 -6.95 5.45
C LYS A 6 -44.93 -7.35 4.04
N GLY A 7 -43.58 -7.48 3.85
CA GLY A 7 -42.99 -7.81 2.57
C GLY A 7 -42.89 -6.63 1.58
N SER A 8 -43.03 -5.38 2.05
CA SER A 8 -42.92 -4.18 1.21
C SER A 8 -41.58 -3.45 1.44
N PHE A 9 -41.25 -2.58 0.51
CA PHE A 9 -40.08 -1.66 0.61
C PHE A 9 -40.15 -0.77 1.86
N ASP A 10 -41.34 -0.44 2.33
CA ASP A 10 -41.53 0.38 3.52
C ASP A 10 -40.95 -0.29 4.77
N ALA A 11 -41.06 -1.62 4.89
CA ALA A 11 -40.49 -2.39 6.01
C ALA A 11 -38.95 -2.24 6.05
N TYR A 12 -38.29 -2.28 4.91
CA TYR A 12 -36.84 -2.06 4.79
C TYR A 12 -36.45 -0.63 5.15
N LEU A 13 -37.15 0.38 4.63
CA LEU A 13 -36.93 1.78 4.96
C LEU A 13 -37.03 2.04 6.47
N TYR A 14 -38.03 1.47 7.13
CA TYR A 14 -38.19 1.63 8.58
C TYR A 14 -37.10 0.94 9.37
N GLN A 15 -36.62 -0.24 8.97
CA GLN A 15 -35.48 -0.90 9.60
C GLN A 15 -34.17 -0.07 9.47
N THR A 16 -33.92 0.48 8.29
CA THR A 16 -32.76 1.34 8.04
C THR A 16 -32.82 2.63 8.85
N LEU A 17 -34.01 3.26 8.91
CA LEU A 17 -34.26 4.44 9.74
C LEU A 17 -34.08 4.15 11.23
N GLU A 18 -34.57 3.00 11.72
CA GLU A 18 -34.43 2.59 13.12
C GLU A 18 -32.97 2.35 13.48
N ALA A 19 -32.18 1.69 12.60
CA ALA A 19 -30.74 1.49 12.78
C ALA A 19 -29.99 2.83 12.85
N LYS A 20 -30.30 3.76 11.93
CA LYS A 20 -29.72 5.12 11.92
C LYS A 20 -30.12 5.93 13.17
N GLN A 21 -31.38 5.85 13.61
CA GLN A 21 -31.83 6.50 14.84
C GLN A 21 -31.14 5.93 16.08
N ARG A 22 -30.98 4.61 16.14
CA ARG A 22 -30.26 3.96 17.25
C ARG A 22 -28.81 4.43 17.32
N PHE A 23 -28.12 4.51 16.18
CA PHE A 23 -26.74 5.01 16.07
C PHE A 23 -26.64 6.48 16.50
N ILE A 24 -27.50 7.35 15.99
CA ILE A 24 -27.57 8.77 16.37
C ILE A 24 -27.85 8.89 17.89
N GLY A 25 -28.77 8.11 18.42
CA GLY A 25 -29.11 8.09 19.84
C GLY A 25 -27.92 7.67 20.72
N GLN A 26 -27.09 6.72 20.29
CA GLN A 26 -25.88 6.29 21.00
C GLN A 26 -24.82 7.42 21.03
N ILE A 27 -24.63 8.14 19.91
CA ILE A 27 -23.71 9.28 19.86
C ILE A 27 -24.20 10.45 20.72
N MET A 28 -25.47 10.80 20.60
CA MET A 28 -26.06 11.96 21.29
C MET A 28 -26.19 11.77 22.80
N THR A 29 -26.35 10.53 23.27
CA THR A 29 -26.52 10.25 24.73
C THR A 29 -25.22 9.91 25.43
N SER A 30 -24.07 9.96 24.76
CA SER A 30 -22.72 9.66 25.30
C SER A 30 -22.62 8.31 26.05
N LYS A 31 -23.56 7.42 25.88
CA LYS A 31 -23.46 6.03 26.37
C LYS A 31 -22.51 5.33 25.41
N THR A 32 -21.29 5.07 25.90
CA THR A 32 -20.14 4.45 25.22
C THR A 32 -20.51 3.73 23.93
N PRO A 33 -20.21 4.32 22.75
CA PRO A 33 -20.38 3.62 21.49
C PRO A 33 -19.43 2.42 21.48
N ALA A 34 -19.87 1.28 20.99
CA ALA A 34 -18.97 0.20 20.64
C ALA A 34 -17.86 0.77 19.76
N ARG A 35 -16.59 0.38 20.00
CA ARG A 35 -15.42 0.90 19.25
C ARG A 35 -15.47 0.60 17.75
N THR A 36 -16.35 -0.27 17.33
CA THR A 36 -16.63 -0.64 15.94
C THR A 36 -18.12 -0.55 15.72
N CYS A 37 -18.55 0.39 14.90
CA CYS A 37 -19.92 0.43 14.36
C CYS A 37 -19.86 -0.06 12.92
N GLU A 38 -20.64 -1.08 12.58
CA GLU A 38 -20.85 -1.45 11.18
C GLU A 38 -21.44 -0.24 10.45
N ASP A 39 -20.77 0.16 9.37
CA ASP A 39 -21.21 1.29 8.55
C ASP A 39 -22.56 0.93 7.90
N VAL A 40 -23.61 1.60 8.35
CA VAL A 40 -24.98 1.38 7.85
C VAL A 40 -25.05 1.69 6.34
N ASP A 41 -24.15 2.50 5.81
CA ASP A 41 -24.10 2.84 4.39
C ASP A 41 -23.46 1.72 3.54
N GLN A 42 -22.64 0.82 4.13
CA GLN A 42 -22.15 -0.39 3.45
C GLN A 42 -23.24 -1.47 3.32
N GLN A 43 -24.29 -1.41 4.14
CA GLN A 43 -25.47 -2.28 4.05
C GLN A 43 -26.60 -1.70 3.18
N ALA A 44 -26.34 -0.64 2.42
CA ALA A 44 -27.33 -0.13 1.47
C ALA A 44 -27.60 -1.18 0.38
N LEU A 45 -28.72 -1.87 0.53
CA LEU A 45 -29.19 -2.87 -0.44
C LEU A 45 -29.36 -2.21 -1.81
N ASN A 46 -28.85 -2.86 -2.85
CA ASN A 46 -29.09 -2.39 -4.21
C ASN A 46 -30.58 -2.62 -4.62
N TYR A 47 -31.01 -2.03 -5.72
CA TYR A 47 -32.41 -2.12 -6.17
C TYR A 47 -32.90 -3.57 -6.37
N SER A 48 -32.05 -4.48 -6.81
CA SER A 48 -32.39 -5.90 -6.97
C SER A 48 -32.61 -6.62 -5.64
N GLU A 49 -31.86 -6.23 -4.62
CA GLU A 49 -31.94 -6.76 -3.26
C GLU A 49 -33.24 -6.31 -2.57
N ILE A 50 -33.56 -5.04 -2.74
CA ILE A 50 -34.85 -4.49 -2.26
C ILE A 50 -36.03 -5.21 -2.92
N LYS A 51 -35.94 -5.47 -4.22
CA LYS A 51 -36.97 -6.21 -4.96
C LYS A 51 -37.10 -7.65 -4.46
N ALA A 52 -35.99 -8.28 -4.08
CA ALA A 52 -35.93 -9.61 -3.51
C ALA A 52 -36.62 -9.70 -2.16
N LEU A 53 -36.35 -8.76 -1.25
CA LEU A 53 -37.03 -8.66 0.04
C LEU A 53 -38.54 -8.44 -0.11
N CYS A 54 -38.97 -7.71 -1.15
CA CYS A 54 -40.39 -7.49 -1.45
C CYS A 54 -41.09 -8.75 -1.99
N THR A 55 -40.36 -9.67 -2.64
CA THR A 55 -40.93 -10.92 -3.16
C THR A 55 -41.04 -12.00 -2.11
N GLY A 56 -40.39 -11.88 -0.96
CA GLY A 56 -40.44 -12.83 0.16
C GLY A 56 -39.75 -14.18 -0.09
N ASP A 57 -38.92 -14.27 -1.13
CA ASP A 57 -38.17 -15.49 -1.45
C ASP A 57 -36.85 -15.55 -0.65
N GLU A 58 -36.81 -16.44 0.33
CA GLU A 58 -35.62 -16.63 1.20
C GLU A 58 -34.35 -16.99 0.42
N ARG A 59 -34.47 -17.66 -0.75
CA ARG A 59 -33.32 -18.02 -1.61
C ARG A 59 -32.59 -16.78 -2.13
N ILE A 60 -33.29 -15.71 -2.38
CA ILE A 60 -32.67 -14.45 -2.84
C ILE A 60 -31.89 -13.80 -1.71
N LYS A 61 -32.38 -13.87 -0.46
CA LYS A 61 -31.65 -13.38 0.71
C LYS A 61 -30.38 -14.22 0.95
N GLU A 62 -30.50 -15.56 0.88
CA GLU A 62 -29.35 -16.47 0.98
C GLU A 62 -28.31 -16.16 -0.09
N LYS A 63 -28.72 -15.97 -1.36
CA LYS A 63 -27.82 -15.60 -2.45
C LYS A 63 -27.04 -14.32 -2.18
N MET A 64 -27.70 -13.32 -1.63
CA MET A 64 -27.07 -12.04 -1.31
C MET A 64 -26.01 -12.17 -0.21
N MET A 65 -26.34 -12.91 0.85
CA MET A 65 -25.38 -13.15 1.94
C MET A 65 -24.17 -13.90 1.40
N LEU A 66 -24.37 -14.97 0.64
CA LEU A 66 -23.31 -15.73 0.01
C LEU A 66 -22.48 -14.88 -0.98
N ASP A 67 -23.11 -14.02 -1.77
CA ASP A 67 -22.39 -13.13 -2.72
C ASP A 67 -21.46 -12.16 -1.99
N ASN A 68 -21.89 -11.61 -0.85
CA ASN A 68 -21.05 -10.74 -0.02
C ASN A 68 -19.90 -11.53 0.64
N GLU A 69 -20.19 -12.70 1.21
CA GLU A 69 -19.19 -13.56 1.84
C GLU A 69 -18.13 -14.03 0.82
N VAL A 70 -18.56 -14.44 -0.39
CA VAL A 70 -17.64 -14.81 -1.48
C VAL A 70 -16.80 -13.63 -1.93
N LYS A 71 -17.35 -12.41 -1.99
CA LYS A 71 -16.58 -11.20 -2.30
C LYS A 71 -15.53 -10.90 -1.24
N GLU A 72 -15.90 -11.00 0.03
CA GLU A 72 -14.97 -10.80 1.15
C GLU A 72 -13.83 -11.84 1.13
N LEU A 73 -14.16 -13.13 0.95
CA LEU A 73 -13.18 -14.19 0.84
C LEU A 73 -12.26 -14.02 -0.38
N ASN A 74 -12.79 -13.57 -1.52
CA ASN A 74 -11.97 -13.25 -2.69
C ASN A 74 -11.03 -12.08 -2.45
N LEU A 75 -11.44 -11.06 -1.69
CA LEU A 75 -10.59 -9.95 -1.29
C LEU A 75 -9.43 -10.44 -0.41
N LEU A 76 -9.74 -11.25 0.61
CA LEU A 76 -8.74 -11.87 1.48
C LEU A 76 -7.77 -12.77 0.71
N LYS A 77 -8.26 -13.53 -0.27
CA LYS A 77 -7.43 -14.34 -1.16
C LYS A 77 -6.49 -13.48 -2.02
N ALA A 78 -6.99 -12.36 -2.55
CA ALA A 78 -6.18 -11.43 -3.33
C ALA A 78 -5.07 -10.80 -2.45
N GLU A 79 -5.38 -10.41 -1.22
CA GLU A 79 -4.41 -9.90 -0.25
C GLU A 79 -3.35 -10.97 0.11
N HIS A 80 -3.78 -12.21 0.38
CA HIS A 80 -2.87 -13.33 0.61
C HIS A 80 -1.95 -13.56 -0.61
N THR A 81 -2.50 -13.53 -1.83
CA THR A 81 -1.72 -13.72 -3.06
C THR A 81 -0.68 -12.61 -3.24
N ASN A 82 -1.02 -11.37 -2.95
CA ASN A 82 -0.08 -10.25 -2.97
C ASN A 82 1.03 -10.43 -1.93
N THR A 83 0.67 -10.85 -0.71
CA THR A 83 1.65 -11.15 0.35
C THR A 83 2.61 -12.26 -0.08
N VAL A 84 2.10 -13.34 -0.65
CA VAL A 84 2.94 -14.45 -1.18
C VAL A 84 3.87 -13.95 -2.28
N PHE A 85 3.39 -13.09 -3.18
CA PHE A 85 4.21 -12.51 -4.25
C PHE A 85 5.35 -11.64 -3.69
N ASP A 86 5.08 -10.78 -2.70
CA ASP A 86 6.10 -9.95 -2.04
C ASP A 86 7.13 -10.82 -1.30
N MET A 87 6.68 -11.90 -0.66
CA MET A 87 7.58 -12.86 -0.01
C MET A 87 8.43 -13.62 -1.02
N GLN A 88 7.90 -14.00 -2.18
CA GLN A 88 8.68 -14.60 -3.27
C GLN A 88 9.80 -13.68 -3.76
N GLN A 89 9.52 -12.39 -3.92
CA GLN A 89 10.56 -11.41 -4.25
C GLN A 89 11.63 -11.33 -3.15
N THR A 90 11.21 -11.38 -1.90
CA THR A 90 12.12 -11.40 -0.74
C THR A 90 13.00 -12.65 -0.77
N VAL A 91 12.42 -13.83 -1.00
CA VAL A 91 13.16 -15.10 -1.13
C VAL A 91 14.16 -15.03 -2.27
N ALA A 92 13.80 -14.44 -3.39
CA ALA A 92 14.71 -14.32 -4.54
C ALA A 92 15.86 -13.32 -4.31
N ALA A 93 15.62 -12.21 -3.62
CA ALA A 93 16.61 -11.13 -3.45
C ALA A 93 17.50 -11.30 -2.21
N THR A 94 17.02 -11.97 -1.14
CA THR A 94 17.72 -12.04 0.14
C THR A 94 19.01 -12.86 0.10
N PRO A 95 19.16 -13.98 -0.63
CA PRO A 95 20.41 -14.73 -0.70
C PRO A 95 21.60 -13.89 -1.16
N ALA A 96 21.43 -13.06 -2.21
CA ALA A 96 22.49 -12.17 -2.68
C ALA A 96 22.85 -11.10 -1.64
N LYS A 97 21.87 -10.61 -0.85
CA LYS A 97 22.15 -9.68 0.25
C LYS A 97 22.94 -10.34 1.38
N ILE A 98 22.65 -11.61 1.68
CA ILE A 98 23.40 -12.39 2.69
C ILE A 98 24.84 -12.60 2.21
N GLU A 99 25.05 -13.04 0.99
CA GLU A 99 26.38 -13.24 0.39
C GLU A 99 27.24 -11.96 0.42
N ASN A 100 26.65 -10.84 0.00
CA ASN A 100 27.32 -9.55 0.06
C ASN A 100 27.66 -9.12 1.50
N ALA A 101 26.77 -9.38 2.47
CA ALA A 101 27.00 -9.08 3.87
C ALA A 101 28.05 -10.00 4.48
N GLU A 102 28.10 -11.27 4.13
CA GLU A 102 29.12 -12.23 4.55
C GLU A 102 30.51 -11.84 3.99
N THR A 103 30.57 -11.49 2.72
CA THR A 103 31.81 -10.97 2.10
C THR A 103 32.30 -9.70 2.80
N ARG A 104 31.35 -8.77 3.10
CA ARG A 104 31.68 -7.57 3.87
C ARG A 104 32.19 -7.89 5.26
N LEU A 105 31.61 -8.88 5.95
CA LEU A 105 32.05 -9.32 7.26
C LEU A 105 33.47 -9.87 7.25
N GLU A 106 33.84 -10.66 6.24
CA GLU A 106 35.19 -11.17 6.06
C GLU A 106 36.18 -10.03 5.81
N ASN A 107 35.85 -9.09 4.95
CA ASN A 107 36.65 -7.91 4.68
C ASN A 107 36.87 -7.06 5.93
N LEU A 108 35.83 -6.84 6.75
CA LEU A 108 35.90 -6.13 8.03
C LEU A 108 36.83 -6.86 9.03
N LYS A 109 36.77 -8.20 9.08
CA LYS A 109 37.65 -8.99 9.92
C LYS A 109 39.11 -8.86 9.48
N ALA A 110 39.38 -8.86 8.16
CA ALA A 110 40.73 -8.65 7.62
C ALA A 110 41.23 -7.23 7.95
N ASP A 111 40.39 -6.20 7.83
CA ASP A 111 40.74 -4.83 8.19
C ASP A 111 41.03 -4.68 9.69
N ARG A 112 40.30 -5.39 10.54
CA ARG A 112 40.59 -5.44 11.99
C ARG A 112 41.99 -5.98 12.26
N GLU A 113 42.46 -6.99 11.51
CA GLU A 113 43.80 -7.53 11.71
C GLU A 113 44.87 -6.51 11.27
N ILE A 114 44.63 -5.67 10.25
CA ILE A 114 45.50 -4.55 9.88
C ILE A 114 45.63 -3.57 11.07
N LEU A 115 44.51 -3.18 11.67
CA LEU A 115 44.50 -2.26 12.82
C LEU A 115 45.23 -2.82 14.02
N ARG A 116 45.16 -4.15 14.29
CA ARG A 116 45.84 -4.81 15.42
C ARG A 116 47.34 -4.87 15.26
N GLN A 117 47.86 -4.76 14.03
CA GLN A 117 49.31 -4.76 13.75
C GLN A 117 49.92 -3.36 13.87
N LEU A 118 49.10 -2.32 14.04
CA LEU A 118 49.62 -0.96 14.18
C LEU A 118 50.39 -0.79 15.49
N PRO A 119 51.46 -0.01 15.52
CA PRO A 119 52.21 0.32 16.72
C PRO A 119 51.31 1.08 17.69
N ILE A 120 51.27 0.67 18.95
CA ILE A 120 50.46 1.26 20.01
C ILE A 120 51.32 2.23 20.82
N ASP A 121 50.82 3.41 21.06
CA ASP A 121 51.38 4.38 21.97
C ASP A 121 51.22 3.91 23.42
N GLU A 122 52.31 3.89 24.19
CA GLU A 122 52.32 3.35 25.56
C GLU A 122 51.48 4.18 26.56
N GLU A 123 51.36 5.49 26.31
CA GLU A 123 50.63 6.39 27.19
C GLU A 123 49.12 6.37 26.92
N THR A 124 48.73 6.49 25.63
CA THR A 124 47.33 6.59 25.24
C THR A 124 46.67 5.23 25.01
N LYS A 125 47.45 4.16 24.85
CA LYS A 125 47.03 2.80 24.45
C LYS A 125 46.23 2.77 23.14
N LEU A 126 46.38 3.81 22.32
CA LEU A 126 45.81 3.91 20.98
C LEU A 126 46.90 3.72 19.92
N PRO A 127 46.53 3.32 18.69
CA PRO A 127 47.48 3.31 17.60
C PRO A 127 48.18 4.66 17.41
N VAL A 128 49.49 4.64 17.16
CA VAL A 128 50.28 5.86 16.87
C VAL A 128 49.67 6.55 15.68
N PHE A 129 49.35 7.86 15.84
CA PHE A 129 48.79 8.63 14.76
C PHE A 129 49.78 8.82 13.62
N ARG A 130 49.39 8.38 12.42
CA ARG A 130 50.19 8.55 11.21
C ARG A 130 49.23 8.68 10.02
N ILE A 131 49.42 9.72 9.21
CA ILE A 131 48.64 9.95 7.99
C ILE A 131 49.60 10.45 6.89
N THR A 132 49.42 9.93 5.71
CA THR A 132 50.12 10.41 4.51
C THR A 132 49.11 11.16 3.64
N ILE A 133 49.42 12.40 3.22
CA ILE A 133 48.59 13.22 2.36
C ILE A 133 49.45 13.76 1.21
N ASP A 134 49.01 13.53 -0.03
CA ASP A 134 49.77 13.89 -1.24
C ASP A 134 51.27 13.52 -1.18
N GLY A 135 51.58 12.35 -0.58
CA GLY A 135 52.94 11.80 -0.46
C GLY A 135 53.74 12.32 0.74
N THR A 136 53.22 13.24 1.54
CA THR A 136 53.87 13.75 2.75
C THR A 136 53.28 13.09 4.00
N GLU A 137 54.19 12.57 4.87
CA GLU A 137 53.79 11.93 6.12
C GLU A 137 53.65 12.96 7.27
N TYR A 138 52.53 12.89 7.99
CA TYR A 138 52.28 13.75 9.14
C TYR A 138 52.04 12.89 10.38
N THR A 139 52.71 13.28 11.49
CA THR A 139 52.54 12.70 12.83
C THR A 139 51.88 13.67 13.80
N ASP A 140 51.92 14.98 13.53
CA ASP A 140 51.17 15.99 14.26
C ASP A 140 49.74 16.16 13.68
N ARG A 141 48.77 16.11 14.59
CA ARG A 141 47.34 16.17 14.21
C ARG A 141 46.90 17.53 13.67
N LYS A 142 47.56 18.64 14.08
CA LYS A 142 47.20 19.97 13.62
C LYS A 142 47.73 20.21 12.21
N GLU A 143 48.98 19.82 11.96
CA GLU A 143 49.59 19.89 10.63
C GLU A 143 48.85 18.99 9.64
N ALA A 144 48.48 17.76 10.07
CA ALA A 144 47.68 16.85 9.26
C ALA A 144 46.30 17.40 8.95
N ALA A 145 45.62 18.05 9.91
CA ALA A 145 44.31 18.67 9.68
C ALA A 145 44.37 19.80 8.65
N GLN A 146 45.40 20.64 8.72
CA GLN A 146 45.63 21.72 7.76
C GLN A 146 45.93 21.17 6.35
N ALA A 147 46.82 20.20 6.24
CA ALA A 147 47.14 19.56 4.97
C ALA A 147 45.92 18.85 4.34
N LEU A 148 45.09 18.21 5.16
CA LEU A 148 43.84 17.59 4.70
C LEU A 148 42.86 18.63 4.19
N GLU A 149 42.72 19.77 4.91
CA GLU A 149 41.88 20.88 4.51
C GLU A 149 42.29 21.45 3.15
N ASP A 150 43.59 21.77 3.00
CA ASP A 150 44.12 22.33 1.77
C ASP A 150 43.94 21.40 0.58
N THR A 151 44.17 20.08 0.76
CA THR A 151 44.01 19.06 -0.28
C THR A 151 42.52 18.89 -0.68
N VAL A 152 41.62 18.84 0.31
CA VAL A 152 40.19 18.71 0.04
C VAL A 152 39.62 19.95 -0.63
N LEU A 153 39.99 21.14 -0.17
CA LEU A 153 39.55 22.42 -0.78
C LEU A 153 40.08 22.56 -2.22
N ASP A 154 41.33 22.18 -2.48
CA ASP A 154 41.87 22.16 -3.83
C ASP A 154 41.15 21.18 -4.74
N PHE A 155 40.79 19.99 -4.22
CA PHE A 155 40.03 19.00 -4.95
C PHE A 155 38.62 19.53 -5.30
N VAL A 156 37.91 20.10 -4.35
CA VAL A 156 36.54 20.64 -4.57
C VAL A 156 36.53 21.77 -5.60
N LYS A 157 37.60 22.62 -5.62
CA LYS A 157 37.75 23.68 -6.62
C LYS A 157 37.99 23.16 -8.03
N LYS A 158 38.69 22.02 -8.17
CA LYS A 158 39.14 21.48 -9.46
C LYS A 158 38.21 20.44 -10.08
N SER A 159 37.38 19.77 -9.28
CA SER A 159 36.60 18.60 -9.72
C SER A 159 35.21 18.60 -9.15
N SER A 160 34.21 18.39 -10.00
CA SER A 160 32.86 18.01 -9.61
C SER A 160 32.64 16.52 -9.97
N ASP A 161 32.05 15.77 -9.07
CA ASP A 161 31.59 14.38 -9.25
C ASP A 161 32.67 13.32 -9.54
N SER A 162 33.91 13.52 -9.08
CA SER A 162 34.98 12.52 -9.19
C SER A 162 35.47 12.04 -7.82
N GLU A 163 36.13 10.89 -7.80
CA GLU A 163 36.81 10.36 -6.63
C GLU A 163 38.32 10.45 -6.88
N LYS A 164 39.07 10.96 -5.88
CA LYS A 164 40.53 11.09 -5.97
C LYS A 164 41.16 10.43 -4.76
N GLU A 165 42.18 9.59 -4.99
CA GLU A 165 43.08 9.09 -3.94
C GLU A 165 43.99 10.23 -3.49
N ILE A 166 44.04 10.49 -2.17
CA ILE A 166 44.77 11.61 -1.57
C ILE A 166 45.87 11.16 -0.63
N GLY A 167 45.93 9.87 -0.28
CA GLY A 167 46.97 9.36 0.59
C GLY A 167 46.61 8.07 1.32
N GLU A 168 47.12 7.93 2.53
CA GLU A 168 46.98 6.75 3.37
C GLU A 168 46.81 7.14 4.84
N PHE A 169 45.92 6.45 5.55
CA PHE A 169 45.68 6.62 6.98
C PHE A 169 45.67 5.26 7.68
N GLN A 170 46.69 5.04 8.57
CA GLN A 170 46.77 3.81 9.38
C GLN A 170 46.68 2.50 8.55
N GLY A 171 47.31 2.46 7.36
CA GLY A 171 47.29 1.30 6.48
C GLY A 171 46.05 1.23 5.55
N PHE A 172 45.19 2.24 5.57
CA PHE A 172 44.05 2.34 4.69
C PHE A 172 44.23 3.46 3.66
N LYS A 173 44.02 3.16 2.39
CA LYS A 173 44.05 4.18 1.35
C LYS A 173 42.95 5.21 1.53
N LEU A 174 43.29 6.48 1.44
CA LEU A 174 42.37 7.59 1.53
C LEU A 174 41.92 8.05 0.16
N SER A 175 40.63 8.09 -0.08
CA SER A 175 40.03 8.77 -1.21
C SER A 175 39.00 9.81 -0.76
N VAL A 176 38.96 10.94 -1.47
CA VAL A 176 37.95 12.00 -1.28
C VAL A 176 36.98 11.98 -2.43
N LYS A 177 35.69 12.10 -2.10
CA LYS A 177 34.60 12.24 -3.06
C LYS A 177 33.77 13.45 -2.70
N ALA A 178 33.46 14.30 -3.69
CA ALA A 178 32.54 15.40 -3.57
C ALA A 178 31.33 15.14 -4.49
N VAL A 179 30.13 15.24 -3.97
CA VAL A 179 28.90 15.15 -4.74
C VAL A 179 28.15 16.48 -4.56
N MET A 180 27.81 17.13 -5.66
CA MET A 180 27.08 18.40 -5.59
C MET A 180 25.62 18.10 -5.24
N PHE A 181 25.17 18.63 -4.10
CA PHE A 181 23.76 18.60 -3.68
C PHE A 181 23.21 20.02 -3.71
N GLY A 182 22.61 20.42 -4.83
CA GLY A 182 22.24 21.83 -5.06
C GLY A 182 23.47 22.73 -5.19
N ASN A 183 23.60 23.73 -4.32
CA ASN A 183 24.74 24.67 -4.31
C ASN A 183 25.84 24.29 -3.31
N GLU A 184 25.67 23.26 -2.51
CA GLU A 184 26.64 22.83 -1.50
C GLU A 184 27.22 21.47 -1.86
N PRO A 185 28.57 21.29 -1.79
CA PRO A 185 29.18 19.99 -1.98
C PRO A 185 29.02 19.14 -0.71
N ASP A 186 28.48 17.92 -0.86
CA ASP A 186 28.59 16.88 0.14
C ASP A 186 29.92 16.15 -0.06
N ILE A 187 30.84 16.33 0.90
CA ILE A 187 32.19 15.83 0.81
C ILE A 187 32.35 14.67 1.78
N SER A 188 32.82 13.55 1.27
CA SER A 188 33.12 12.37 2.05
C SER A 188 34.52 11.85 1.80
N ILE A 189 35.14 11.32 2.87
CA ILE A 189 36.39 10.56 2.77
C ILE A 189 36.06 9.09 2.93
N THR A 190 36.64 8.27 2.07
CA THR A 190 36.58 6.81 2.13
C THR A 190 37.97 6.29 2.49
N MET A 191 38.06 5.55 3.60
CA MET A 191 39.24 4.79 3.98
C MET A 191 39.06 3.38 3.45
N LYS A 192 39.88 2.98 2.47
CA LYS A 192 39.73 1.73 1.73
C LYS A 192 40.82 0.74 2.14
N GLY A 193 40.39 -0.30 2.84
CA GLY A 193 41.16 -1.50 3.11
C GLY A 193 40.65 -2.66 2.25
N ASN A 194 40.33 -3.78 2.89
CA ASN A 194 39.55 -4.85 2.28
C ASN A 194 38.05 -4.45 2.20
N ALA A 195 37.59 -3.67 3.20
CA ALA A 195 36.27 -3.01 3.18
C ALA A 195 36.42 -1.50 2.97
N GLU A 196 35.32 -0.82 2.65
CA GLU A 196 35.25 0.63 2.56
C GLU A 196 34.67 1.21 3.86
N HIS A 197 35.39 2.14 4.49
CA HIS A 197 34.99 2.86 5.68
C HIS A 197 34.75 4.33 5.33
N LYS A 198 33.46 4.72 5.19
CA LYS A 198 33.07 6.08 4.77
C LYS A 198 32.92 7.01 5.95
N CYS A 199 33.44 8.21 5.83
CA CYS A 199 33.34 9.27 6.80
C CYS A 199 32.90 10.58 6.11
N ALA A 200 31.74 11.12 6.49
CA ALA A 200 31.30 12.43 6.02
C ALA A 200 32.15 13.53 6.67
N LEU A 201 32.62 14.49 5.86
CA LEU A 201 33.40 15.62 6.33
C LEU A 201 32.48 16.75 6.85
N THR A 202 32.99 17.43 7.87
CA THR A 202 32.42 18.68 8.40
C THR A 202 33.39 19.81 8.18
N SER A 203 32.99 21.03 8.44
CA SER A 203 33.80 22.25 8.36
C SER A 203 35.04 22.24 9.28
N SER A 204 35.09 21.36 10.28
CA SER A 204 36.20 21.25 11.22
C SER A 204 37.11 20.03 10.88
N PHE A 205 38.22 20.25 10.22
CA PHE A 205 39.13 19.19 9.80
C PHE A 205 39.77 18.44 10.97
N SER A 206 40.05 19.11 12.10
CA SER A 206 40.53 18.44 13.33
C SER A 206 39.48 17.47 13.88
N ALA A 207 38.19 17.82 13.78
CA ALA A 207 37.11 16.91 14.14
C ALA A 207 36.96 15.76 13.15
N ASN A 208 37.24 16.01 11.88
CA ASN A 208 37.17 14.97 10.84
C ASN A 208 38.25 13.89 11.04
N LEU A 209 39.48 14.24 11.43
CA LEU A 209 40.51 13.27 11.79
C LEU A 209 40.04 12.37 12.93
N LYS A 210 39.44 12.95 14.00
CA LYS A 210 38.91 12.17 15.12
C LYS A 210 37.73 11.25 14.69
N ARG A 211 36.91 11.69 13.72
CA ARG A 211 35.85 10.84 13.15
C ARG A 211 36.45 9.67 12.36
N MET A 212 37.45 9.92 11.54
CA MET A 212 38.14 8.87 10.80
C MET A 212 38.71 7.81 11.75
N GLU A 213 39.43 8.24 12.80
CA GLU A 213 39.91 7.34 13.88
C GLU A 213 38.75 6.57 14.53
N SER A 214 37.69 7.28 14.95
CA SER A 214 36.53 6.65 15.60
C SER A 214 35.85 5.64 14.69
N THR A 215 35.79 5.88 13.37
CA THR A 215 35.22 4.94 12.39
C THR A 215 36.03 3.66 12.33
N LEU A 216 37.34 3.74 12.31
CA LEU A 216 38.22 2.57 12.32
C LEU A 216 38.21 1.83 13.66
N TYR A 217 38.27 2.56 14.78
CA TYR A 217 38.34 1.93 16.11
C TYR A 217 37.04 1.29 16.57
N LYS A 218 35.92 1.63 15.92
CA LYS A 218 34.61 0.96 16.10
C LYS A 218 34.43 -0.27 15.22
N ILE A 219 35.50 -0.77 14.58
CA ILE A 219 35.42 -1.90 13.64
C ILE A 219 34.79 -3.15 14.29
N ASP A 220 35.13 -3.45 15.56
CA ASP A 220 34.52 -4.58 16.28
C ASP A 220 33.01 -4.42 16.47
N GLN A 221 32.54 -3.20 16.72
CA GLN A 221 31.10 -2.92 16.75
C GLN A 221 30.49 -3.12 15.37
N THR A 222 31.10 -2.61 14.32
CA THR A 222 30.62 -2.76 12.93
C THR A 222 30.56 -4.24 12.51
N ILE A 223 31.54 -5.06 12.92
CA ILE A 223 31.56 -6.51 12.73
C ILE A 223 30.34 -7.15 13.41
N ASN A 224 30.07 -6.81 14.68
CA ASN A 224 28.94 -7.35 15.43
C ASN A 224 27.59 -6.93 14.80
N ASP A 225 27.46 -5.67 14.39
CA ASP A 225 26.26 -5.16 13.74
C ASP A 225 26.02 -5.84 12.38
N THR A 226 27.09 -6.08 11.61
CA THR A 226 27.02 -6.82 10.34
C THR A 226 26.60 -8.27 10.58
N GLN A 227 27.17 -8.94 11.58
CA GLN A 227 26.79 -10.30 11.94
C GLN A 227 25.31 -10.40 12.35
N ASN A 228 24.83 -9.45 13.16
CA ASN A 228 23.43 -9.39 13.57
C ASN A 228 22.50 -9.16 12.37
N SER A 229 22.92 -8.32 11.43
CA SER A 229 22.19 -8.09 10.18
C SER A 229 22.10 -9.35 9.34
N ILE A 230 23.17 -10.13 9.22
CA ILE A 230 23.17 -11.43 8.53
C ILE A 230 22.19 -12.40 9.19
N ASN A 231 22.23 -12.50 10.52
CA ASN A 231 21.31 -13.37 11.27
C ASN A 231 19.85 -12.97 11.05
N LYS A 232 19.55 -11.67 11.05
CA LYS A 232 18.22 -11.15 10.77
C LYS A 232 17.78 -11.49 9.34
N LEU A 233 18.64 -11.26 8.33
CA LEU A 233 18.35 -11.62 6.94
C LEU A 233 18.04 -13.12 6.77
N LYS A 234 18.78 -13.99 7.48
CA LYS A 234 18.54 -15.45 7.45
C LYS A 234 17.18 -15.80 8.07
N MET A 235 16.81 -15.17 9.19
CA MET A 235 15.48 -15.36 9.80
C MET A 235 14.35 -14.83 8.91
N ASP A 236 14.54 -13.65 8.30
CA ASP A 236 13.56 -13.06 7.39
C ASP A 236 13.35 -13.96 6.16
N LEU A 237 14.43 -14.54 5.62
CA LEU A 237 14.37 -15.50 4.51
C LEU A 237 13.59 -16.77 4.89
N GLU A 238 13.87 -17.35 6.05
CA GLU A 238 13.17 -18.53 6.55
C GLU A 238 11.67 -18.27 6.74
N ASN A 239 11.33 -17.12 7.32
CA ASN A 239 9.94 -16.71 7.49
C ASN A 239 9.24 -16.48 6.15
N ALA A 240 9.92 -15.83 5.19
CA ALA A 240 9.37 -15.61 3.86
C ALA A 240 9.12 -16.94 3.13
N MET A 241 10.04 -17.91 3.19
CA MET A 241 9.86 -19.25 2.62
C MET A 241 8.64 -19.94 3.22
N ARG A 242 8.45 -19.86 4.54
CA ARG A 242 7.30 -20.47 5.22
C ARG A 242 5.98 -19.88 4.77
N ILE A 243 5.91 -18.55 4.56
CA ILE A 243 4.70 -17.87 4.07
C ILE A 243 4.41 -18.28 2.63
N VAL A 244 5.44 -18.38 1.77
CA VAL A 244 5.28 -18.80 0.36
C VAL A 244 4.69 -20.20 0.25
N ASP A 245 5.08 -21.10 1.13
CA ASP A 245 4.60 -22.49 1.13
C ASP A 245 3.23 -22.67 1.80
N THR A 246 2.69 -21.62 2.44
CA THR A 246 1.40 -21.69 3.14
C THR A 246 0.26 -21.40 2.15
N PRO A 247 -0.66 -22.36 1.92
CA PRO A 247 -1.83 -22.14 1.08
C PRO A 247 -2.80 -21.16 1.75
N PHE A 248 -3.69 -20.55 0.95
CA PHE A 248 -4.73 -19.68 1.50
C PHE A 248 -5.61 -20.43 2.51
N PRO A 249 -5.69 -19.99 3.78
CA PRO A 249 -6.32 -20.80 4.85
C PRO A 249 -7.81 -21.03 4.64
N GLN A 250 -8.50 -20.11 3.97
CA GLN A 250 -9.96 -20.15 3.74
C GLN A 250 -10.30 -20.64 2.32
N GLN A 251 -9.39 -21.32 1.64
CA GLN A 251 -9.61 -21.79 0.27
C GLN A 251 -10.82 -22.76 0.17
N ALA A 252 -10.93 -23.70 1.10
CA ALA A 252 -12.03 -24.66 1.11
C ALA A 252 -13.40 -23.98 1.36
N GLU A 253 -13.44 -23.02 2.27
CA GLU A 253 -14.66 -22.24 2.55
C GLU A 253 -15.06 -21.40 1.32
N LEU A 254 -14.11 -20.79 0.64
CA LEU A 254 -14.37 -20.04 -0.59
C LEU A 254 -14.95 -20.94 -1.70
N GLU A 255 -14.41 -22.14 -1.87
CA GLU A 255 -14.88 -23.11 -2.85
C GLU A 255 -16.31 -23.55 -2.54
N GLU A 256 -16.59 -23.98 -1.31
CA GLU A 256 -17.93 -24.40 -0.86
C GLU A 256 -18.99 -23.29 -1.07
N LYS A 257 -18.68 -22.06 -0.63
CA LYS A 257 -19.61 -20.92 -0.78
C LYS A 257 -19.81 -20.54 -2.24
N THR A 258 -18.76 -20.64 -3.06
CA THR A 258 -18.85 -20.35 -4.51
C THR A 258 -19.71 -21.37 -5.23
N GLU A 259 -19.57 -22.68 -4.92
CA GLU A 259 -20.42 -23.75 -5.47
C GLU A 259 -21.87 -23.55 -5.06
N ARG A 260 -22.14 -23.26 -3.78
CA ARG A 260 -23.50 -22.98 -3.29
C ARG A 260 -24.13 -21.76 -3.96
N LEU A 261 -23.36 -20.67 -4.11
CA LEU A 261 -23.79 -19.46 -4.81
C LEU A 261 -24.14 -19.72 -6.28
N THR A 262 -23.35 -20.56 -6.95
CA THR A 262 -23.56 -20.94 -8.36
C THR A 262 -24.85 -21.77 -8.48
N ALA A 263 -25.02 -22.80 -7.65
CA ALA A 263 -26.23 -23.63 -7.64
C ALA A 263 -27.50 -22.80 -7.38
N LEU A 264 -27.46 -21.92 -6.38
CA LEU A 264 -28.58 -21.06 -6.03
C LEU A 264 -28.91 -20.05 -7.14
N THR A 265 -27.89 -19.59 -7.86
CA THR A 265 -28.06 -18.68 -9.00
C THR A 265 -28.75 -19.40 -10.17
N GLU A 266 -28.39 -20.67 -10.44
CA GLU A 266 -29.03 -21.50 -11.46
C GLU A 266 -30.49 -21.78 -11.11
N GLU A 267 -30.79 -22.18 -9.86
CA GLU A 267 -32.16 -22.40 -9.37
C GLU A 267 -33.02 -21.16 -9.56
N LEU A 268 -32.56 -19.99 -9.18
CA LEU A 268 -33.27 -18.73 -9.33
C LEU A 268 -33.48 -18.34 -10.80
N ASN A 269 -32.52 -18.60 -11.66
CA ASN A 269 -32.62 -18.36 -13.11
C ASN A 269 -33.66 -19.29 -13.74
N GLN A 270 -33.69 -20.57 -13.36
CA GLN A 270 -34.70 -21.54 -13.82
C GLN A 270 -36.09 -21.10 -13.39
N ALA A 271 -36.28 -20.78 -12.12
CA ALA A 271 -37.57 -20.27 -11.59
C ALA A 271 -38.02 -18.99 -12.32
N ALA A 272 -37.09 -18.07 -12.64
CA ALA A 272 -37.41 -16.86 -13.39
C ALA A 272 -37.81 -17.14 -14.84
N MET A 273 -37.20 -18.16 -15.48
CA MET A 273 -37.60 -18.59 -16.84
C MET A 273 -38.98 -19.27 -16.86
N GLU A 274 -39.27 -20.10 -15.88
CA GLU A 274 -40.58 -20.74 -15.73
C GLU A 274 -41.66 -19.71 -15.46
N ALA A 275 -41.43 -18.75 -14.57
CA ALA A 275 -42.36 -17.65 -14.32
C ALA A 275 -42.63 -16.80 -15.58
N LYS A 276 -41.63 -16.60 -16.44
CA LYS A 276 -41.80 -15.92 -17.72
C LYS A 276 -42.60 -16.74 -18.73
N LYS A 277 -42.48 -18.07 -18.74
CA LYS A 277 -43.26 -18.96 -19.62
C LYS A 277 -44.73 -19.03 -19.21
N ASN A 278 -44.99 -18.99 -17.89
CA ASN A 278 -46.34 -19.11 -17.32
C ASN A 278 -47.05 -17.75 -17.17
N ALA A 279 -46.41 -16.64 -17.50
CA ALA A 279 -47.03 -15.31 -17.44
C ALA A 279 -48.10 -15.16 -18.53
N PRO A 280 -49.37 -14.77 -18.17
CA PRO A 280 -50.46 -14.58 -19.12
C PRO A 280 -50.09 -13.52 -20.16
N GLU A 281 -50.44 -13.76 -21.42
CA GLU A 281 -50.07 -12.98 -22.61
C GLU A 281 -50.41 -11.47 -22.50
N LYS A 282 -51.37 -11.11 -21.65
CA LYS A 282 -51.74 -9.71 -21.35
C LYS A 282 -50.67 -8.86 -20.67
N GLN A 283 -49.63 -9.45 -20.11
CA GLN A 283 -48.53 -8.70 -19.48
C GLN A 283 -47.32 -8.44 -20.41
N ARG A 284 -47.36 -8.97 -21.64
CA ARG A 284 -46.29 -8.83 -22.62
C ARG A 284 -46.31 -7.54 -23.46
N THR A 285 -47.34 -6.70 -23.31
CA THR A 285 -47.35 -5.41 -23.99
C THR A 285 -46.23 -4.52 -23.46
N CYS A 286 -45.23 -4.33 -24.28
CA CYS A 286 -44.07 -3.50 -24.02
C CYS A 286 -44.53 -2.10 -23.57
N TYR A 287 -43.83 -1.48 -22.64
CA TYR A 287 -44.06 -0.11 -22.17
C TYR A 287 -44.19 0.88 -23.35
N PHE A 288 -43.52 0.64 -24.46
CA PHE A 288 -43.63 1.41 -25.72
C PHE A 288 -45.02 1.31 -26.37
N GLU A 289 -45.69 0.15 -26.35
CA GLU A 289 -47.06 0.01 -26.90
C GLU A 289 -48.10 0.70 -26.00
N ARG A 290 -47.95 0.59 -24.67
CA ARG A 290 -48.79 1.36 -23.73
C ARG A 290 -48.59 2.87 -23.87
N ALA A 291 -47.38 3.32 -24.14
CA ALA A 291 -47.10 4.74 -24.39
C ALA A 291 -47.67 5.21 -25.74
N LYS A 292 -47.66 4.36 -26.80
CA LYS A 292 -48.29 4.64 -28.08
C LYS A 292 -49.82 4.74 -27.95
N LEU A 293 -50.46 3.78 -27.30
CA LEU A 293 -51.91 3.79 -27.05
C LEU A 293 -52.38 5.00 -26.23
N LYS A 294 -51.59 5.42 -25.22
CA LYS A 294 -51.85 6.66 -24.47
C LYS A 294 -51.72 7.91 -25.34
N LYS A 295 -50.72 7.97 -26.24
CA LYS A 295 -50.57 9.10 -27.18
C LYS A 295 -51.69 9.18 -28.21
N GLU A 296 -52.20 8.06 -28.70
CA GLU A 296 -53.31 8.00 -29.63
C GLU A 296 -54.63 8.41 -28.96
N ALA A 297 -54.89 7.90 -27.76
CA ALA A 297 -56.08 8.28 -26.98
C ALA A 297 -56.07 9.79 -26.60
N PHE A 298 -54.88 10.39 -26.42
CA PHE A 298 -54.76 11.83 -26.15
C PHE A 298 -54.99 12.67 -27.41
N LYS A 299 -54.57 12.21 -28.62
CA LYS A 299 -54.84 12.87 -29.89
C LYS A 299 -56.32 12.85 -30.27
N ASP A 300 -57.07 11.77 -29.97
CA ASP A 300 -58.51 11.68 -30.26
C ASP A 300 -59.36 12.57 -29.32
N ARG A 301 -58.86 12.88 -28.13
CA ARG A 301 -59.53 13.86 -27.21
C ARG A 301 -59.36 15.32 -27.64
N GLN A 302 -58.40 15.61 -28.54
CA GLN A 302 -58.18 16.99 -29.00
C GLN A 302 -58.80 17.32 -30.37
N LYS A 303 -59.59 16.42 -30.97
CA LYS A 303 -60.37 16.74 -32.19
C LYS A 303 -61.53 17.65 -31.80
N PRO A 304 -61.68 18.85 -32.37
CA PRO A 304 -62.76 19.77 -32.05
C PRO A 304 -64.10 19.19 -32.54
N SER A 305 -65.07 19.15 -31.65
CA SER A 305 -66.45 18.77 -31.99
C SER A 305 -67.04 19.77 -32.98
N LYS A 306 -67.44 19.31 -34.13
CA LYS A 306 -68.15 20.14 -35.13
C LYS A 306 -69.45 20.65 -34.48
N ARG A 307 -69.48 21.93 -34.20
CA ARG A 307 -70.66 22.66 -33.80
C ARG A 307 -71.68 22.67 -34.95
N LYS A 308 -72.82 22.08 -34.79
CA LYS A 308 -73.94 22.20 -35.75
C LYS A 308 -74.45 23.64 -35.73
N GLU A 309 -74.35 24.35 -36.85
CA GLU A 309 -75.00 25.60 -37.12
C GLU A 309 -76.52 25.29 -37.29
N LYS A 310 -77.34 25.89 -36.44
CA LYS A 310 -78.80 26.03 -36.61
C LYS A 310 -79.02 27.30 -37.40
N SER A 311 -79.65 27.18 -38.59
CA SER A 311 -80.22 28.24 -39.40
C SER A 311 -81.24 29.01 -38.60
N LYS A 312 -81.17 30.33 -38.61
CA LYS A 312 -82.24 31.22 -38.29
C LYS A 312 -82.97 31.63 -39.55
N ASP A 313 -84.17 31.13 -39.75
CA ASP A 313 -85.05 31.73 -40.72
C ASP A 313 -85.68 33.00 -40.14
N LYS A 314 -85.83 33.93 -41.09
CA LYS A 314 -86.50 35.22 -40.95
C LYS A 314 -87.97 35.03 -40.66
N ASN A 315 -88.56 35.92 -39.91
CA ASN A 315 -89.83 36.55 -40.37
C ASN A 315 -89.96 37.95 -39.80
N GLU A 316 -90.29 38.80 -40.71
CA GLU A 316 -90.73 40.18 -40.67
C GLU A 316 -92.04 40.40 -39.98
N ILE A 317 -92.33 41.68 -39.79
CA ILE A 317 -93.60 42.37 -39.60
C ILE A 317 -93.89 42.70 -38.10
N GLU A 318 -94.03 43.91 -37.73
CA GLU A 318 -94.42 45.29 -37.95
C GLU A 318 -93.74 46.24 -36.97
#